data_7f55be8ee61059509b6e840845e6e226
#
_entry.id   7f55be8ee61059509b6e840845e6e226
#
_cell.length_a   1.000
_cell.length_b   1.000
_cell.length_c   1.000
_cell.angle_alpha   90.00
_cell.angle_beta   90.00
_cell.angle_gamma   90.00
#
_symmetry.space_group_name_H-M   'P 1'
#
loop_
_entity.id
_entity.type
_entity.pdbx_description
1 polymer ?
#
loop_
_entity_poly.entity_id
_entity_poly.type
_entity_poly.pdbx_seq_one_letter_code
_entity_poly.pdbx_strand_id
1 'polypeptide(L)'
;MKKIRIIFVIILFLLVIYSLWAWFQVGSRPDKIGLHRCNSLEKLEEKGGEYALIEVDVCIRENGRMDVTHDEDTTFGLDIAPYFAYLQQHDGNRMWMDVKNLNEENKEAFFLSLDSLCRTYDIAHERLIIESRRWDLMRLLTIHDFYTSYYVDAPKPSELTRFQTDSVITRLDRVAASGCVRALSFPGWWYMTLRGQYKDRDIEFLTWKHRSVQWEVFLHPVGKMMLADDRLKAILVKDKGRYHR
;
A
#
# COMPACT_ATOMS: atom_id res chain seq x y z
N MET A 1 33.43 31.34 -18.23
CA MET A 1 32.36 31.60 -17.24
C MET A 1 30.98 31.85 -17.87
N LYS A 2 30.79 32.74 -18.84
CA LYS A 2 29.46 33.00 -19.46
C LYS A 2 28.83 31.76 -20.10
N LYS A 3 29.60 30.95 -20.87
CA LYS A 3 29.09 29.72 -21.52
C LYS A 3 28.58 28.68 -20.50
N ILE A 4 29.27 28.50 -19.34
CA ILE A 4 28.87 27.57 -18.30
C ILE A 4 27.54 28.01 -17.65
N ARG A 5 27.37 29.31 -17.39
CA ARG A 5 26.10 29.86 -16.87
C ARG A 5 24.93 29.66 -17.85
N ILE A 6 25.16 29.85 -19.14
CA ILE A 6 24.13 29.62 -20.16
C ILE A 6 23.72 28.14 -20.18
N ILE A 7 24.69 27.22 -20.19
CA ILE A 7 24.42 25.79 -20.16
C ILE A 7 23.62 25.41 -18.89
N PHE A 8 23.99 25.92 -17.74
CA PHE A 8 23.28 25.67 -16.47
C PHE A 8 21.83 26.17 -16.53
N VAL A 9 21.59 27.37 -17.08
CA VAL A 9 20.24 27.93 -17.24
C VAL A 9 19.39 27.08 -18.20
N ILE A 10 19.98 26.61 -19.32
CA ILE A 10 19.29 25.72 -20.24
C ILE A 10 18.91 24.39 -19.60
N ILE A 11 19.83 23.77 -18.83
CA ILE A 11 19.55 22.52 -18.12
C ILE A 11 18.42 22.71 -17.11
N LEU A 12 18.47 23.78 -16.32
CA LEU A 12 17.43 24.11 -15.34
C LEU A 12 16.06 24.30 -16.01
N PHE A 13 16.03 25.02 -17.12
CA PHE A 13 14.81 25.26 -17.92
C PHE A 13 14.23 23.95 -18.48
N LEU A 14 15.08 23.06 -19.00
CA LEU A 14 14.65 21.73 -19.48
C LEU A 14 14.14 20.86 -18.35
N LEU A 15 14.73 20.92 -17.17
CA LEU A 15 14.24 20.19 -15.96
C LEU A 15 12.87 20.71 -15.52
N VAL A 16 12.65 22.03 -15.56
CA VAL A 16 11.35 22.63 -15.23
C VAL A 16 10.30 22.21 -16.25
N ILE A 17 10.59 22.32 -17.56
CA ILE A 17 9.67 21.86 -18.64
C ILE A 17 9.35 20.38 -18.47
N TYR A 18 10.36 19.53 -18.24
CA TYR A 18 10.15 18.10 -18.03
C TYR A 18 9.26 17.84 -16.80
N SER A 19 9.49 18.57 -15.71
CA SER A 19 8.69 18.42 -14.49
C SER A 19 7.24 18.84 -14.69
N LEU A 20 7.01 19.96 -15.39
CA LEU A 20 5.67 20.43 -15.76
C LEU A 20 4.98 19.47 -16.74
N TRP A 21 5.68 19.00 -17.75
CA TRP A 21 5.15 18.00 -18.69
C TRP A 21 4.77 16.71 -17.99
N ALA A 22 5.65 16.21 -17.10
CA ALA A 22 5.37 15.00 -16.33
C ALA A 22 4.22 15.19 -15.34
N TRP A 23 4.10 16.36 -14.72
CA TRP A 23 2.94 16.72 -13.91
C TRP A 23 1.64 16.68 -14.74
N PHE A 24 1.65 17.25 -15.93
CA PHE A 24 0.51 17.24 -16.86
C PHE A 24 0.15 15.82 -17.32
N GLN A 25 1.14 14.97 -17.66
CA GLN A 25 0.92 13.59 -18.13
C GLN A 25 0.39 12.66 -17.03
N VAL A 26 0.87 12.84 -15.80
CA VAL A 26 0.48 11.98 -14.69
C VAL A 26 -0.81 12.47 -14.05
N GLY A 27 -1.20 13.72 -14.31
CA GLY A 27 -2.24 14.41 -13.56
C GLY A 27 -1.87 14.46 -12.06
N SER A 28 -2.66 15.08 -11.26
CA SER A 28 -2.59 14.86 -9.81
C SER A 28 -3.27 13.51 -9.54
N ARG A 29 -2.48 12.48 -9.21
CA ARG A 29 -2.99 11.18 -8.75
C ARG A 29 -2.82 11.03 -7.23
N PRO A 30 -3.31 11.99 -6.41
CA PRO A 30 -3.26 11.89 -4.96
C PRO A 30 -4.08 10.71 -4.45
N ASP A 31 -5.06 10.25 -5.22
CA ASP A 31 -5.88 9.06 -4.98
C ASP A 31 -5.06 7.76 -4.87
N LYS A 32 -3.86 7.73 -5.47
CA LYS A 32 -2.93 6.58 -5.36
C LYS A 32 -1.96 6.68 -4.19
N ILE A 33 -1.84 7.84 -3.55
CA ILE A 33 -0.85 8.05 -2.48
C ILE A 33 -1.49 7.78 -1.13
N GLY A 34 -0.85 6.88 -0.36
CA GLY A 34 -1.29 6.52 0.97
C GLY A 34 -0.26 6.82 2.05
N LEU A 35 -0.75 7.15 3.25
CA LEU A 35 0.05 7.37 4.45
C LEU A 35 0.46 6.03 5.05
N HIS A 36 1.76 5.76 5.14
CA HIS A 36 2.32 4.54 5.71
C HIS A 36 2.43 4.58 7.22
N ARG A 37 2.05 3.49 7.91
CA ARG A 37 2.12 3.32 9.37
C ARG A 37 1.40 4.41 10.14
N CYS A 38 0.11 4.55 9.88
CA CYS A 38 -0.77 5.43 10.65
C CYS A 38 -1.24 4.73 11.94
N ASN A 39 -0.29 4.28 12.78
CA ASN A 39 -0.53 3.42 13.94
C ASN A 39 -0.82 4.19 15.23
N SER A 40 -1.30 5.43 15.14
CA SER A 40 -1.77 6.19 16.30
C SER A 40 -2.91 7.12 15.91
N LEU A 41 -3.83 7.38 16.83
CA LEU A 41 -4.94 8.31 16.62
C LEU A 41 -4.44 9.74 16.38
N GLU A 42 -3.38 10.15 17.08
CA GLU A 42 -2.77 11.46 16.88
C GLU A 42 -2.33 11.66 15.43
N LYS A 43 -1.66 10.65 14.84
CA LYS A 43 -1.24 10.69 13.43
C LYS A 43 -2.44 10.65 12.48
N LEU A 44 -3.46 9.87 12.81
CA LEU A 44 -4.70 9.78 12.04
C LEU A 44 -5.41 11.14 11.97
N GLU A 45 -5.58 11.80 13.10
CA GLU A 45 -6.24 13.11 13.21
C GLU A 45 -5.46 14.21 12.49
N GLU A 46 -4.12 14.23 12.63
CA GLU A 46 -3.30 15.29 12.05
C GLU A 46 -3.00 15.09 10.56
N LYS A 47 -2.88 13.84 10.11
CA LYS A 47 -2.35 13.51 8.78
C LYS A 47 -3.31 12.72 7.89
N GLY A 48 -4.28 12.03 8.45
CA GLY A 48 -5.18 11.18 7.69
C GLY A 48 -5.88 11.90 6.54
N GLY A 49 -6.32 13.15 6.77
CA GLY A 49 -7.00 13.97 5.77
C GLY A 49 -6.11 14.48 4.61
N GLU A 50 -4.78 14.39 4.75
CA GLU A 50 -3.85 14.78 3.68
C GLU A 50 -3.68 13.68 2.61
N TYR A 51 -4.22 12.48 2.84
CA TYR A 51 -4.02 11.28 2.00
C TYR A 51 -5.35 10.62 1.67
N ALA A 52 -5.48 10.10 0.46
CA ALA A 52 -6.66 9.33 0.05
C ALA A 52 -6.71 7.92 0.66
N LEU A 53 -5.60 7.44 1.18
CA LEU A 53 -5.44 6.12 1.78
C LEU A 53 -4.58 6.22 3.03
N ILE A 54 -5.01 5.59 4.10
CA ILE A 54 -4.22 5.39 5.33
C ILE A 54 -3.89 3.92 5.49
N GLU A 55 -2.66 3.61 5.85
CA GLU A 55 -2.27 2.23 6.15
C GLU A 55 -1.99 2.08 7.65
N VAL A 56 -2.43 0.97 8.18
CA VAL A 56 -2.37 0.63 9.60
C VAL A 56 -1.97 -0.83 9.79
N ASP A 57 -0.99 -1.07 10.65
CA ASP A 57 -0.58 -2.42 11.05
C ASP A 57 -1.58 -3.00 12.06
N VAL A 58 -2.04 -4.23 11.85
CA VAL A 58 -3.09 -4.86 12.66
C VAL A 58 -2.67 -6.25 13.11
N CYS A 59 -2.83 -6.53 14.41
CA CYS A 59 -2.75 -7.87 14.97
C CYS A 59 -4.12 -8.33 15.46
N ILE A 60 -4.51 -9.54 15.07
CA ILE A 60 -5.74 -10.18 15.54
C ILE A 60 -5.49 -10.74 16.92
N ARG A 61 -6.36 -10.41 17.86
CA ARG A 61 -6.37 -10.91 19.24
C ARG A 61 -7.52 -11.89 19.43
N GLU A 62 -7.70 -12.35 20.65
CA GLU A 62 -8.79 -13.25 21.02
C GLU A 62 -10.15 -12.72 20.54
N ASN A 63 -11.02 -13.62 20.14
CA ASN A 63 -12.38 -13.33 19.63
C ASN A 63 -12.41 -12.41 18.39
N GLY A 64 -11.31 -12.35 17.63
CA GLY A 64 -11.23 -11.53 16.41
C GLY A 64 -11.08 -10.03 16.66
N ARG A 65 -10.84 -9.60 17.90
CA ARG A 65 -10.51 -8.19 18.19
C ARG A 65 -9.25 -7.77 17.44
N MET A 66 -9.24 -6.58 16.89
CA MET A 66 -8.14 -6.05 16.10
C MET A 66 -7.40 -4.96 16.86
N ASP A 67 -6.15 -5.22 17.18
CA ASP A 67 -5.24 -4.32 17.88
C ASP A 67 -4.31 -3.64 16.89
N VAL A 68 -4.20 -2.32 16.97
CA VAL A 68 -3.32 -1.53 16.08
C VAL A 68 -1.90 -1.59 16.62
N THR A 69 -1.12 -2.49 16.05
CA THR A 69 0.28 -2.71 16.40
C THR A 69 1.03 -3.41 15.26
N HIS A 70 2.31 -3.12 15.13
CA HIS A 70 3.17 -3.77 14.13
C HIS A 70 3.66 -5.16 14.58
N ASP A 71 3.88 -5.34 15.87
CA ASP A 71 4.50 -6.55 16.43
C ASP A 71 3.48 -7.40 17.18
N GLU A 72 3.47 -8.69 16.89
CA GLU A 72 2.49 -9.64 17.45
C GLU A 72 2.56 -9.74 18.97
N ASP A 73 3.77 -9.65 19.53
CA ASP A 73 4.03 -9.74 20.97
C ASP A 73 3.80 -8.43 21.73
N THR A 74 3.40 -7.36 21.04
CA THR A 74 3.23 -6.03 21.61
C THR A 74 1.78 -5.58 21.48
N THR A 75 1.27 -4.89 22.47
CA THR A 75 -0.01 -4.18 22.41
C THR A 75 0.13 -2.78 23.00
N PHE A 76 -0.49 -1.81 22.35
CA PHE A 76 -0.64 -0.45 22.86
C PHE A 76 -2.06 -0.20 23.39
N GLY A 77 -2.92 -1.24 23.39
CA GLY A 77 -4.33 -1.13 23.78
C GLY A 77 -5.16 -0.30 22.80
N LEU A 78 -4.67 -0.06 21.59
CA LEU A 78 -5.36 0.70 20.57
C LEU A 78 -6.19 -0.22 19.68
N ASP A 79 -7.50 -0.15 19.81
CA ASP A 79 -8.45 -0.88 18.97
C ASP A 79 -8.62 -0.22 17.61
N ILE A 80 -8.99 -1.00 16.58
CA ILE A 80 -9.21 -0.51 15.23
C ILE A 80 -10.49 0.32 15.07
N ALA A 81 -11.48 0.18 15.96
CA ALA A 81 -12.78 0.84 15.84
C ALA A 81 -12.72 2.37 15.65
N PRO A 82 -11.82 3.13 16.32
CA PRO A 82 -11.65 4.56 16.04
C PRO A 82 -11.29 4.89 14.59
N TYR A 83 -10.59 4.00 13.89
CA TYR A 83 -10.26 4.17 12.46
C TYR A 83 -11.49 4.00 11.59
N PHE A 84 -12.41 3.10 11.93
CA PHE A 84 -13.70 2.97 11.27
C PHE A 84 -14.57 4.20 11.49
N ALA A 85 -14.60 4.74 12.72
CA ALA A 85 -15.28 6.00 13.02
C ALA A 85 -14.70 7.18 12.21
N TYR A 86 -13.37 7.21 12.03
CA TYR A 86 -12.73 8.17 11.15
C TYR A 86 -13.17 8.01 9.69
N LEU A 87 -13.16 6.78 9.14
CA LEU A 87 -13.59 6.52 7.78
C LEU A 87 -15.06 6.89 7.54
N GLN A 88 -15.94 6.69 8.53
CA GLN A 88 -17.34 7.09 8.46
C GLN A 88 -17.51 8.60 8.24
N GLN A 89 -16.62 9.41 8.83
CA GLN A 89 -16.63 10.86 8.69
C GLN A 89 -15.90 11.38 7.45
N HIS A 90 -15.17 10.50 6.73
CA HIS A 90 -14.28 10.85 5.62
C HIS A 90 -14.52 9.90 4.44
N ASP A 91 -15.62 10.10 3.70
CA ASP A 91 -16.08 9.21 2.61
C ASP A 91 -15.05 9.01 1.48
N GLY A 92 -14.17 9.99 1.25
CA GLY A 92 -13.10 9.91 0.25
C GLY A 92 -11.91 9.05 0.66
N ASN A 93 -11.79 8.66 1.94
CA ASN A 93 -10.66 7.90 2.43
C ASN A 93 -10.87 6.38 2.32
N ARG A 94 -9.77 5.68 2.07
CA ARG A 94 -9.67 4.21 2.15
C ARG A 94 -8.70 3.83 3.26
N MET A 95 -8.79 2.60 3.75
CA MET A 95 -7.87 2.07 4.75
C MET A 95 -7.21 0.78 4.23
N TRP A 96 -5.90 0.70 4.37
CA TRP A 96 -5.10 -0.50 4.12
C TRP A 96 -4.70 -1.09 5.46
N MET A 97 -5.19 -2.28 5.75
CA MET A 97 -4.91 -3.03 6.96
C MET A 97 -3.86 -4.11 6.65
N ASP A 98 -2.64 -3.92 7.15
CA ASP A 98 -1.57 -4.92 7.08
C ASP A 98 -1.72 -5.90 8.26
N VAL A 99 -2.39 -7.03 8.00
CA VAL A 99 -2.72 -8.05 9.00
C VAL A 99 -1.54 -8.98 9.22
N LYS A 100 -0.89 -8.86 10.37
CA LYS A 100 0.40 -9.51 10.69
C LYS A 100 0.28 -11.01 10.96
N ASN A 101 -0.77 -11.43 11.66
CA ASN A 101 -0.88 -12.77 12.26
C ASN A 101 -2.13 -13.55 11.81
N LEU A 102 -2.62 -13.29 10.60
CA LEU A 102 -3.73 -14.10 10.04
C LEU A 102 -3.33 -15.58 9.94
N ASN A 103 -4.16 -16.47 10.48
CA ASN A 103 -3.93 -17.91 10.48
C ASN A 103 -5.25 -18.69 10.38
N GLU A 104 -5.17 -20.03 10.34
CA GLU A 104 -6.35 -20.90 10.22
C GLU A 104 -7.32 -20.79 11.40
N GLU A 105 -6.82 -20.51 12.60
CA GLU A 105 -7.60 -20.46 13.81
C GLU A 105 -8.37 -19.16 13.98
N ASN A 106 -7.82 -18.04 13.46
CA ASN A 106 -8.40 -16.71 13.65
C ASN A 106 -9.13 -16.14 12.43
N LYS A 107 -9.00 -16.75 11.24
CA LYS A 107 -9.53 -16.19 9.96
C LYS A 107 -11.03 -15.91 9.97
N GLU A 108 -11.84 -16.81 10.56
CA GLU A 108 -13.29 -16.66 10.61
C GLU A 108 -13.72 -15.59 11.62
N ALA A 109 -13.12 -15.61 12.81
CA ALA A 109 -13.37 -14.59 13.83
C ALA A 109 -12.95 -13.20 13.33
N PHE A 110 -11.82 -13.10 12.62
CA PHE A 110 -11.38 -11.88 11.97
C PHE A 110 -12.39 -11.38 10.95
N PHE A 111 -12.83 -12.24 10.02
CA PHE A 111 -13.83 -11.88 9.01
C PHE A 111 -15.13 -11.36 9.66
N LEU A 112 -15.68 -12.09 10.65
CA LEU A 112 -16.92 -11.71 11.31
C LEU A 112 -16.80 -10.38 12.06
N SER A 113 -15.68 -10.14 12.73
CA SER A 113 -15.41 -8.89 13.42
C SER A 113 -15.26 -7.72 12.44
N LEU A 114 -14.55 -7.92 11.33
CA LEU A 114 -14.34 -6.92 10.29
C LEU A 114 -15.67 -6.55 9.62
N ASP A 115 -16.47 -7.53 9.22
CA ASP A 115 -17.80 -7.35 8.61
C ASP A 115 -18.79 -6.65 9.59
N SER A 116 -18.71 -6.99 10.88
CA SER A 116 -19.48 -6.30 11.93
C SER A 116 -19.11 -4.83 12.05
N LEU A 117 -17.81 -4.49 12.01
CA LEU A 117 -17.34 -3.11 12.01
C LEU A 117 -17.80 -2.35 10.76
N CYS A 118 -17.69 -2.96 9.59
CA CYS A 118 -18.19 -2.37 8.34
C CYS A 118 -19.67 -2.02 8.44
N ARG A 119 -20.51 -2.92 8.98
CA ARG A 119 -21.93 -2.63 9.19
C ARG A 119 -22.18 -1.57 10.25
N THR A 120 -21.43 -1.58 11.35
CA THR A 120 -21.61 -0.63 12.45
C THR A 120 -21.32 0.81 12.02
N TYR A 121 -20.32 1.00 11.18
CA TYR A 121 -19.85 2.31 10.74
C TYR A 121 -20.30 2.67 9.30
N ASP A 122 -21.11 1.82 8.66
CA ASP A 122 -21.57 2.00 7.27
C ASP A 122 -20.41 2.17 6.28
N ILE A 123 -19.43 1.28 6.37
CA ILE A 123 -18.23 1.28 5.51
C ILE A 123 -18.37 0.19 4.45
N ALA A 124 -18.36 0.56 3.18
CA ALA A 124 -18.32 -0.39 2.07
C ALA A 124 -17.00 -1.19 2.10
N HIS A 125 -17.08 -2.51 1.86
CA HIS A 125 -15.94 -3.43 1.93
C HIS A 125 -14.80 -3.02 0.99
N GLU A 126 -15.11 -2.47 -0.19
CA GLU A 126 -14.14 -2.01 -1.20
C GLU A 126 -13.28 -0.83 -0.73
N ARG A 127 -13.71 -0.13 0.33
CA ARG A 127 -12.91 0.93 0.95
C ARG A 127 -11.77 0.36 1.81
N LEU A 128 -11.80 -0.94 2.11
CA LEU A 128 -10.81 -1.62 2.93
C LEU A 128 -9.90 -2.47 2.06
N ILE A 129 -8.61 -2.22 2.13
CA ILE A 129 -7.57 -3.08 1.57
C ILE A 129 -7.08 -3.98 2.71
N ILE A 130 -7.22 -5.28 2.56
CA ILE A 130 -6.75 -6.26 3.54
C ILE A 130 -5.52 -6.95 2.98
N GLU A 131 -4.40 -6.77 3.62
CA GLU A 131 -3.13 -7.39 3.26
C GLU A 131 -2.73 -8.47 4.26
N SER A 132 -2.19 -9.58 3.77
CA SER A 132 -1.57 -10.60 4.63
C SER A 132 -0.52 -11.42 3.88
N ARG A 133 0.40 -12.04 4.63
CA ARG A 133 1.31 -13.07 4.11
C ARG A 133 0.60 -14.41 3.81
N ARG A 134 -0.58 -14.62 4.38
CA ARG A 134 -1.40 -15.82 4.21
C ARG A 134 -2.47 -15.62 3.12
N TRP A 135 -2.00 -15.47 1.87
CA TRP A 135 -2.88 -15.29 0.70
C TRP A 135 -3.89 -16.43 0.55
N ASP A 136 -3.51 -17.64 0.95
CA ASP A 136 -4.32 -18.86 0.92
C ASP A 136 -5.58 -18.75 1.80
N LEU A 137 -5.58 -17.89 2.82
CA LEU A 137 -6.70 -17.64 3.72
C LEU A 137 -7.58 -16.45 3.32
N MET A 138 -7.20 -15.71 2.28
CA MET A 138 -7.87 -14.45 1.91
C MET A 138 -9.15 -14.65 1.08
N ARG A 139 -9.39 -15.86 0.57
CA ARG A 139 -10.52 -16.12 -0.35
C ARG A 139 -11.87 -15.68 0.22
N LEU A 140 -12.13 -15.92 1.51
CA LEU A 140 -13.38 -15.51 2.17
C LEU A 140 -13.58 -14.00 2.07
N LEU A 141 -12.55 -13.22 2.35
CA LEU A 141 -12.59 -11.76 2.23
C LEU A 141 -12.81 -11.32 0.77
N THR A 142 -12.10 -11.94 -0.17
CA THR A 142 -12.18 -11.60 -1.60
C THR A 142 -13.58 -11.80 -2.17
N ILE A 143 -14.28 -12.89 -1.82
CA ILE A 143 -15.65 -13.17 -2.31
C ILE A 143 -16.72 -12.29 -1.64
N HIS A 144 -16.39 -11.65 -0.54
CA HIS A 144 -17.20 -10.65 0.16
C HIS A 144 -16.79 -9.21 -0.15
N ASP A 145 -16.17 -8.98 -1.32
CA ASP A 145 -15.83 -7.69 -1.90
C ASP A 145 -14.80 -6.83 -1.16
N PHE A 146 -14.11 -7.40 -0.16
CA PHE A 146 -12.92 -6.75 0.37
C PHE A 146 -11.83 -6.69 -0.71
N TYR A 147 -11.08 -5.59 -0.75
CA TYR A 147 -9.93 -5.50 -1.62
C TYR A 147 -8.74 -6.21 -0.97
N THR A 148 -8.40 -7.39 -1.45
CA THR A 148 -7.40 -8.26 -0.81
C THR A 148 -6.06 -8.23 -1.52
N SER A 149 -4.97 -8.30 -0.74
CA SER A 149 -3.60 -8.28 -1.26
C SER A 149 -2.67 -9.26 -0.55
N TYR A 150 -1.77 -9.84 -1.32
CA TYR A 150 -0.68 -10.68 -0.79
C TYR A 150 0.56 -9.83 -0.51
N TYR A 151 1.05 -9.86 0.73
CA TYR A 151 2.33 -9.26 1.13
C TYR A 151 3.50 -10.06 0.56
N VAL A 152 4.22 -9.48 -0.40
CA VAL A 152 5.40 -10.10 -1.03
C VAL A 152 6.61 -9.92 -0.11
N ASP A 153 6.90 -10.98 0.66
CA ASP A 153 8.10 -11.06 1.49
C ASP A 153 9.25 -11.66 0.67
N ALA A 154 10.07 -10.78 0.10
CA ALA A 154 11.23 -11.19 -0.69
C ALA A 154 12.34 -10.13 -0.63
N PRO A 155 13.64 -10.53 -0.61
CA PRO A 155 14.77 -9.61 -0.72
C PRO A 155 14.72 -8.80 -2.03
N LYS A 156 15.53 -7.77 -2.16
CA LYS A 156 15.61 -7.00 -3.40
C LYS A 156 16.05 -7.88 -4.57
N PRO A 157 15.48 -7.70 -5.79
CA PRO A 157 15.90 -8.45 -6.97
C PRO A 157 17.42 -8.39 -7.22
N SER A 158 18.06 -7.25 -6.91
CA SER A 158 19.52 -7.07 -7.06
C SER A 158 20.36 -7.87 -6.05
N GLU A 159 19.76 -8.40 -5.01
CA GLU A 159 20.39 -9.24 -3.97
C GLU A 159 20.16 -10.74 -4.24
N LEU A 160 19.38 -11.08 -5.25
CA LEU A 160 19.01 -12.44 -5.61
C LEU A 160 19.76 -12.90 -6.84
N THR A 161 20.09 -14.19 -6.88
CA THR A 161 20.48 -14.86 -8.11
C THR A 161 19.27 -14.98 -9.05
N ARG A 162 19.51 -15.24 -10.33
CA ARG A 162 18.44 -15.48 -11.31
C ARG A 162 17.50 -16.61 -10.84
N PHE A 163 18.06 -17.73 -10.38
CA PHE A 163 17.27 -18.86 -9.88
C PHE A 163 16.37 -18.47 -8.70
N GLN A 164 16.89 -17.69 -7.75
CA GLN A 164 16.08 -17.21 -6.62
C GLN A 164 14.98 -16.24 -7.08
N THR A 165 15.28 -15.34 -8.01
CA THR A 165 14.26 -14.46 -8.61
C THR A 165 13.17 -15.24 -9.32
N ASP A 166 13.54 -16.24 -10.14
CA ASP A 166 12.60 -17.12 -10.84
C ASP A 166 11.73 -17.91 -9.84
N SER A 167 12.29 -18.33 -8.70
CA SER A 167 11.54 -18.98 -7.62
C SER A 167 10.51 -18.06 -6.98
N VAL A 168 10.88 -16.80 -6.72
CA VAL A 168 9.91 -15.78 -6.24
C VAL A 168 8.80 -15.58 -7.24
N ILE A 169 9.12 -15.39 -8.52
CA ILE A 169 8.12 -15.20 -9.58
C ILE A 169 7.19 -16.42 -9.68
N THR A 170 7.72 -17.65 -9.64
CA THR A 170 6.91 -18.88 -9.67
C THR A 170 5.92 -18.94 -8.50
N ARG A 171 6.32 -18.49 -7.31
CA ARG A 171 5.42 -18.38 -6.16
C ARG A 171 4.33 -17.34 -6.42
N LEU A 172 4.71 -16.16 -6.92
CA LEU A 172 3.76 -15.09 -7.22
C LEU A 172 2.78 -15.47 -8.34
N ASP A 173 3.21 -16.24 -9.33
CA ASP A 173 2.35 -16.80 -10.37
C ASP A 173 1.24 -17.69 -9.80
N ARG A 174 1.56 -18.51 -8.79
CA ARG A 174 0.57 -19.33 -8.08
C ARG A 174 -0.43 -18.46 -7.30
N VAL A 175 0.06 -17.42 -6.62
CA VAL A 175 -0.80 -16.48 -5.91
C VAL A 175 -1.75 -15.77 -6.88
N ALA A 176 -1.23 -15.23 -7.98
CA ALA A 176 -2.03 -14.54 -8.99
C ALA A 176 -3.08 -15.44 -9.65
N ALA A 177 -2.75 -16.73 -9.86
CA ALA A 177 -3.67 -17.71 -10.45
C ALA A 177 -4.72 -18.25 -9.46
N SER A 178 -4.55 -18.04 -8.16
CA SER A 178 -5.40 -18.66 -7.12
C SER A 178 -6.80 -18.06 -7.04
N GLY A 179 -6.97 -16.80 -7.44
CA GLY A 179 -8.19 -16.02 -7.20
C GLY A 179 -8.46 -15.71 -5.72
N CYS A 180 -7.47 -15.95 -4.83
CA CYS A 180 -7.60 -15.68 -3.40
C CYS A 180 -7.34 -14.22 -3.05
N VAL A 181 -6.65 -13.48 -3.92
CA VAL A 181 -6.34 -12.06 -3.74
C VAL A 181 -6.52 -11.30 -5.05
N ARG A 182 -6.84 -10.00 -4.95
CA ARG A 182 -6.95 -9.08 -6.09
C ARG A 182 -5.62 -8.46 -6.49
N ALA A 183 -4.69 -8.32 -5.54
CA ALA A 183 -3.43 -7.62 -5.76
C ALA A 183 -2.22 -8.33 -5.14
N LEU A 184 -1.05 -7.97 -5.67
CA LEU A 184 0.25 -8.20 -5.03
C LEU A 184 0.75 -6.89 -4.43
N SER A 185 1.11 -6.90 -3.16
CA SER A 185 1.74 -5.76 -2.50
C SER A 185 3.23 -6.04 -2.24
N PHE A 186 4.07 -5.11 -2.62
CA PHE A 186 5.52 -5.33 -2.65
C PHE A 186 6.31 -4.04 -2.42
N PRO A 187 7.55 -4.16 -1.91
CA PRO A 187 8.48 -3.03 -1.84
C PRO A 187 8.76 -2.44 -3.22
N GLY A 188 8.83 -1.12 -3.34
CA GLY A 188 8.97 -0.41 -4.61
C GLY A 188 10.13 -0.83 -5.51
N TRP A 189 11.15 -1.50 -4.96
CA TRP A 189 12.25 -2.06 -5.77
C TRP A 189 11.86 -3.28 -6.62
N TRP A 190 10.73 -3.95 -6.32
CA TRP A 190 10.18 -5.02 -7.14
C TRP A 190 9.38 -4.51 -8.34
N TYR A 191 8.99 -3.24 -8.34
CA TYR A 191 8.04 -2.69 -9.32
C TYR A 191 8.45 -2.95 -10.77
N MET A 192 9.70 -2.62 -11.15
CA MET A 192 10.14 -2.79 -12.55
C MET A 192 10.14 -4.26 -12.99
N THR A 193 10.53 -5.17 -12.11
CA THR A 193 10.51 -6.63 -12.37
C THR A 193 9.07 -7.12 -12.56
N LEU A 194 8.18 -6.81 -11.61
CA LEU A 194 6.80 -7.30 -11.64
C LEU A 194 5.97 -6.64 -12.74
N ARG A 195 6.18 -5.35 -13.01
CA ARG A 195 5.54 -4.66 -14.12
C ARG A 195 5.80 -5.34 -15.45
N GLY A 196 7.03 -5.78 -15.69
CA GLY A 196 7.41 -6.52 -16.91
C GLY A 196 6.82 -7.92 -16.93
N GLN A 197 6.93 -8.66 -15.83
CA GLN A 197 6.48 -10.05 -15.71
C GLN A 197 4.96 -10.21 -15.85
N TYR A 198 4.19 -9.27 -15.30
CA TYR A 198 2.72 -9.34 -15.24
C TYR A 198 2.03 -8.42 -16.26
N LYS A 199 2.70 -8.08 -17.37
CA LYS A 199 2.18 -7.14 -18.37
C LYS A 199 0.80 -7.55 -18.91
N ASP A 200 0.60 -8.85 -19.14
CA ASP A 200 -0.58 -9.43 -19.78
C ASP A 200 -1.44 -10.25 -18.79
N ARG A 201 -1.32 -10.01 -17.50
CA ARG A 201 -2.08 -10.71 -16.46
C ARG A 201 -3.01 -9.75 -15.71
N ASP A 202 -4.17 -10.28 -15.35
CA ASP A 202 -5.18 -9.58 -14.56
C ASP A 202 -4.86 -9.72 -13.05
N ILE A 203 -3.80 -9.04 -12.61
CA ILE A 203 -3.44 -8.88 -11.20
C ILE A 203 -3.04 -7.44 -10.95
N GLU A 204 -3.60 -6.85 -9.92
CA GLU A 204 -3.32 -5.47 -9.53
C GLU A 204 -2.11 -5.39 -8.60
N PHE A 205 -1.59 -4.18 -8.41
CA PHE A 205 -0.40 -3.92 -7.64
C PHE A 205 -0.65 -2.90 -6.54
N LEU A 206 -0.03 -3.14 -5.40
CA LEU A 206 0.13 -2.19 -4.31
C LEU A 206 1.62 -2.10 -3.97
N THR A 207 2.10 -0.97 -3.53
CA THR A 207 3.52 -0.84 -3.20
C THR A 207 3.76 0.15 -2.08
N TRP A 208 4.90 -0.01 -1.42
CA TRP A 208 5.44 1.00 -0.51
C TRP A 208 6.85 1.39 -0.92
N LYS A 209 7.14 2.68 -0.83
CA LYS A 209 8.49 3.19 -1.05
C LYS A 209 9.17 3.44 0.29
N HIS A 210 10.14 2.60 0.62
CA HIS A 210 10.92 2.81 1.83
C HIS A 210 11.54 4.21 1.87
N ARG A 211 11.30 4.93 2.97
CA ARG A 211 11.85 6.25 3.28
C ARG A 211 11.49 7.36 2.29
N SER A 212 10.58 7.11 1.34
CA SER A 212 10.15 8.15 0.40
C SER A 212 8.97 8.93 0.97
N VAL A 213 8.97 10.23 0.73
CA VAL A 213 7.84 11.13 0.96
C VAL A 213 7.09 11.37 -0.35
N GLN A 214 5.91 11.94 -0.27
CA GLN A 214 5.02 12.13 -1.41
C GLN A 214 5.69 12.82 -2.60
N TRP A 215 6.37 13.95 -2.40
CA TRP A 215 6.99 14.72 -3.48
C TRP A 215 8.12 13.96 -4.21
N GLU A 216 8.83 13.03 -3.53
CA GLU A 216 9.86 12.19 -4.15
C GLU A 216 9.24 11.22 -5.18
N VAL A 217 8.02 10.74 -4.94
CA VAL A 217 7.29 9.91 -5.90
C VAL A 217 7.00 10.69 -7.18
N PHE A 218 6.57 11.95 -7.04
CA PHE A 218 6.27 12.81 -8.19
C PHE A 218 7.51 13.23 -8.99
N LEU A 219 8.66 13.41 -8.36
CA LEU A 219 9.87 13.84 -9.03
C LEU A 219 10.68 12.69 -9.65
N HIS A 220 10.66 11.51 -9.03
CA HIS A 220 11.46 10.38 -9.48
C HIS A 220 10.87 9.71 -10.73
N PRO A 221 11.65 9.42 -11.80
CA PRO A 221 11.14 8.81 -13.04
C PRO A 221 10.34 7.52 -12.80
N VAL A 222 10.83 6.61 -11.95
CA VAL A 222 10.11 5.37 -11.59
C VAL A 222 8.82 5.69 -10.82
N GLY A 223 8.81 6.70 -9.95
CA GLY A 223 7.62 7.15 -9.27
C GLY A 223 6.53 7.64 -10.23
N LYS A 224 6.92 8.39 -11.27
CA LYS A 224 6.00 8.81 -12.35
C LYS A 224 5.44 7.61 -13.12
N MET A 225 6.27 6.60 -13.41
CA MET A 225 5.81 5.37 -14.04
C MET A 225 4.81 4.62 -13.14
N MET A 226 5.05 4.58 -11.82
CA MET A 226 4.14 3.99 -10.85
C MET A 226 2.79 4.72 -10.82
N LEU A 227 2.81 6.06 -10.79
CA LEU A 227 1.58 6.87 -10.80
C LEU A 227 0.76 6.69 -12.09
N ALA A 228 1.43 6.52 -13.24
CA ALA A 228 0.80 6.32 -14.55
C ALA A 228 0.36 4.87 -14.81
N ASP A 229 0.80 3.89 -14.04
CA ASP A 229 0.43 2.47 -14.19
C ASP A 229 -0.95 2.21 -13.58
N ASP A 230 -1.98 1.98 -14.40
CA ASP A 230 -3.36 1.78 -13.94
C ASP A 230 -3.56 0.49 -13.12
N ARG A 231 -2.63 -0.47 -13.22
CA ARG A 231 -2.63 -1.67 -12.38
C ARG A 231 -2.13 -1.38 -10.97
N LEU A 232 -1.32 -0.35 -10.77
CA LEU A 232 -0.85 0.07 -9.47
C LEU A 232 -1.90 0.96 -8.80
N LYS A 233 -2.56 0.43 -7.77
CA LYS A 233 -3.71 1.07 -7.12
C LYS A 233 -3.32 1.92 -5.91
N ALA A 234 -2.18 1.64 -5.27
CA ALA A 234 -1.71 2.42 -4.14
C ALA A 234 -0.19 2.43 -4.00
N ILE A 235 0.34 3.56 -3.53
CA ILE A 235 1.75 3.79 -3.21
C ILE A 235 1.81 4.37 -1.80
N LEU A 236 2.28 3.58 -0.83
CA LEU A 236 2.48 4.08 0.53
C LEU A 236 3.77 4.90 0.62
N VAL A 237 3.66 6.05 1.23
CA VAL A 237 4.77 6.96 1.52
C VAL A 237 4.86 7.27 3.00
N LYS A 238 6.05 7.62 3.49
CA LYS A 238 6.23 8.01 4.89
C LYS A 238 6.03 9.50 5.08
N ASP A 239 5.35 9.86 6.15
CA ASP A 239 5.48 11.18 6.73
C ASP A 239 6.76 11.23 7.57
N LYS A 240 7.72 12.07 7.20
CA LYS A 240 8.99 12.26 7.92
C LYS A 240 8.88 13.23 9.10
N GLY A 241 7.67 13.54 9.54
CA GLY A 241 7.44 14.38 10.71
C GLY A 241 7.75 13.67 12.04
N ARG A 242 7.19 14.22 13.11
CA ARG A 242 7.37 13.72 14.50
C ARG A 242 6.91 12.26 14.73
N TYR A 243 6.10 11.72 13.83
CA TYR A 243 5.58 10.34 13.88
C TYR A 243 6.53 9.30 13.28
N HIS A 244 7.75 9.65 12.99
CA HIS A 244 8.71 8.74 12.40
C HIS A 244 9.39 7.89 13.49
N ARG A 245 8.63 7.04 14.19
CA ARG A 245 9.13 6.04 15.16
C ARG A 245 8.86 4.64 14.67
#